data_d181013d18df6e0709cf449e0cef1ea3
#
_entry.id   d181013d18df6e0709cf449e0cef1ea3
#
_cell.length_a   1.000
_cell.length_b   1.000
_cell.length_c   1.000
_cell.angle_alpha   90.00
_cell.angle_beta   90.00
_cell.angle_gamma   90.00
#
_symmetry.space_group_name_H-M   'P 1'
#
loop_
_entity.id
_entity.type
_entity.pdbx_description
1 polymer ?
#
loop_
_entity_poly.entity_id
_entity_poly.type
_entity_poly.pdbx_seq_one_letter_code
_entity_poly.pdbx_strand_id
1 'polypeptide(L)'
;MKRIALIISFVAFFSLGCIAQGNTVRYGLKLGPSLDWASAGSTATKNDGMRVGFNVGLIYDHYFSDHIALSSGVNINFLRMKYTFTDRRYVEDFLEQTIVSVSRRLNATNIEIPLKAKVSFDVFDSFKAYVEAGGGLGFNIKDMGKDGYKYYWVSYESPNYDDCTSQYRLVQLSMIFGLGAEYEINKNLGAFLQVTFNHAFSNAFVRSLEKQTGSILRNNFIGIEAGIMF
;
A
#
# COMPACT_ATOMS: atom_id res chain seq x y z
N MET A 1 8.26 -1.12 -19.63
CA MET A 1 7.15 -1.09 -20.61
C MET A 1 6.33 -2.39 -20.63
N LYS A 2 6.93 -3.59 -20.74
CA LYS A 2 6.16 -4.87 -20.76
C LYS A 2 5.29 -5.13 -19.52
N ARG A 3 5.72 -4.72 -18.32
CA ARG A 3 4.96 -4.90 -17.07
C ARG A 3 3.72 -4.01 -16.98
N ILE A 4 3.79 -2.79 -17.52
CA ILE A 4 2.66 -1.84 -17.56
C ILE A 4 1.59 -2.30 -18.56
N ALA A 5 1.99 -2.84 -19.72
CA ALA A 5 1.06 -3.36 -20.72
C ALA A 5 0.25 -4.56 -20.18
N LEU A 6 0.85 -5.42 -19.36
CA LEU A 6 0.19 -6.59 -18.77
C LEU A 6 -0.86 -6.16 -17.73
N ILE A 7 -0.58 -5.12 -16.96
CA ILE A 7 -1.50 -4.55 -15.97
C ILE A 7 -2.69 -3.87 -16.67
N ILE A 8 -2.42 -3.10 -17.74
CA ILE A 8 -3.47 -2.43 -18.53
C ILE A 8 -4.40 -3.47 -19.20
N SER A 9 -3.86 -4.56 -19.74
CA SER A 9 -4.67 -5.65 -20.31
C SER A 9 -5.54 -6.35 -19.26
N PHE A 10 -5.03 -6.53 -18.04
CA PHE A 10 -5.79 -7.16 -16.96
C PHE A 10 -6.94 -6.26 -16.47
N VAL A 11 -6.70 -4.95 -16.35
CA VAL A 11 -7.72 -3.95 -15.99
C VAL A 11 -8.79 -3.84 -17.08
N ALA A 12 -8.40 -3.85 -18.38
CA ALA A 12 -9.33 -3.80 -19.50
C ALA A 12 -10.23 -5.06 -19.58
N PHE A 13 -9.73 -6.22 -19.17
CA PHE A 13 -10.52 -7.46 -19.15
C PHE A 13 -11.63 -7.45 -18.10
N PHE A 14 -11.38 -6.80 -16.94
CA PHE A 14 -12.37 -6.65 -15.87
C PHE A 14 -13.48 -5.65 -16.22
N SER A 15 -13.22 -4.65 -17.07
CA SER A 15 -14.20 -3.63 -17.44
C SER A 15 -15.27 -4.13 -18.43
N LEU A 16 -15.05 -5.24 -19.12
CA LEU A 16 -15.99 -5.78 -20.09
C LEU A 16 -17.14 -6.63 -19.49
N GLY A 17 -17.03 -7.01 -18.21
CA GLY A 17 -18.05 -7.82 -17.52
C GLY A 17 -19.23 -7.04 -16.90
N CYS A 18 -19.24 -5.72 -16.94
CA CYS A 18 -20.13 -4.88 -16.12
C CYS A 18 -21.33 -4.25 -16.83
N ILE A 19 -21.74 -4.75 -17.99
CA ILE A 19 -22.90 -4.19 -18.71
C ILE A 19 -24.08 -5.18 -18.63
N ALA A 20 -24.64 -5.42 -17.46
CA ALA A 20 -26.05 -5.84 -17.28
C ALA A 20 -26.32 -6.22 -15.82
N GLN A 21 -26.97 -5.36 -15.11
CA GLN A 21 -28.07 -5.67 -14.17
C GLN A 21 -28.20 -4.55 -13.13
N GLY A 22 -29.46 -4.18 -12.84
CA GLY A 22 -29.81 -3.01 -12.06
C GLY A 22 -29.15 -2.86 -10.70
N ASN A 23 -29.29 -1.72 -10.09
CA ASN A 23 -28.90 -1.15 -8.76
C ASN A 23 -27.99 -1.93 -7.75
N THR A 24 -27.34 -3.00 -8.18
CA THR A 24 -26.48 -3.84 -7.33
C THR A 24 -25.01 -3.46 -7.40
N VAL A 25 -24.63 -2.51 -8.24
CA VAL A 25 -23.24 -2.10 -8.44
C VAL A 25 -23.11 -0.60 -8.27
N ARG A 26 -22.09 -0.19 -7.49
CA ARG A 26 -21.71 1.22 -7.35
C ARG A 26 -20.22 1.37 -7.62
N TYR A 27 -19.86 2.48 -8.25
CA TYR A 27 -18.49 2.86 -8.52
C TYR A 27 -18.11 4.05 -7.64
N GLY A 28 -16.83 4.19 -7.35
CA GLY A 28 -16.37 5.32 -6.58
C GLY A 28 -14.94 5.72 -6.88
N LEU A 29 -14.62 6.92 -6.45
CA LEU A 29 -13.28 7.50 -6.47
C LEU A 29 -12.91 7.87 -5.05
N LYS A 30 -11.69 7.57 -4.65
CA LYS A 30 -11.15 7.94 -3.35
C LYS A 30 -9.75 8.52 -3.45
N LEU A 31 -9.43 9.38 -2.51
CA LEU A 31 -8.09 9.88 -2.30
C LEU A 31 -7.90 10.29 -0.83
N GLY A 32 -6.66 10.30 -0.38
CA GLY A 32 -6.36 10.76 0.97
C GLY A 32 -4.92 10.56 1.40
N PRO A 33 -4.50 11.28 2.43
CA PRO A 33 -3.20 11.07 3.06
C PRO A 33 -3.14 9.75 3.83
N SER A 34 -1.94 9.23 3.98
CA SER A 34 -1.64 8.08 4.83
C SER A 34 -0.46 8.37 5.76
N LEU A 35 -0.44 7.68 6.90
CA LEU A 35 0.71 7.56 7.78
C LEU A 35 1.31 6.18 7.57
N ASP A 36 2.50 6.14 6.99
CA ASP A 36 3.15 4.92 6.54
C ASP A 36 4.32 4.57 7.44
N TRP A 37 4.47 3.29 7.75
CA TRP A 37 5.62 2.79 8.51
C TRP A 37 6.02 1.39 8.09
N ALA A 38 7.26 1.05 8.39
CA ALA A 38 7.80 -0.27 8.20
C ALA A 38 7.70 -1.09 9.48
N SER A 39 7.13 -2.30 9.43
CA SER A 39 7.24 -3.25 10.55
C SER A 39 8.48 -4.12 10.37
N ALA A 40 9.30 -4.16 11.42
CA ALA A 40 10.42 -5.06 11.52
C ALA A 40 9.92 -6.48 11.83
N GLY A 41 10.25 -7.44 10.97
CA GLY A 41 9.96 -8.86 11.20
C GLY A 41 11.16 -9.64 11.75
N SER A 42 12.30 -8.96 11.96
CA SER A 42 13.53 -9.56 12.49
C SER A 42 14.34 -8.53 13.27
N THR A 43 15.33 -9.01 14.04
CA THR A 43 16.30 -8.15 14.75
C THR A 43 17.22 -7.35 13.81
N ALA A 44 17.35 -7.80 12.56
CA ALA A 44 18.14 -7.13 11.53
C ALA A 44 17.43 -5.93 10.89
N THR A 45 16.19 -5.65 11.26
CA THR A 45 15.40 -4.54 10.73
C THR A 45 14.77 -3.77 11.88
N LYS A 46 14.75 -2.43 11.77
CA LYS A 46 14.16 -1.54 12.78
C LYS A 46 13.32 -0.47 12.08
N ASN A 47 12.15 -0.18 12.62
CA ASN A 47 11.35 0.97 12.22
C ASN A 47 11.98 2.25 12.80
N ASP A 48 12.21 3.24 11.97
CA ASP A 48 12.76 4.54 12.36
C ASP A 48 11.73 5.69 12.28
N GLY A 49 10.45 5.34 12.35
CA GLY A 49 9.34 6.29 12.42
C GLY A 49 8.36 6.21 11.27
N MET A 50 7.31 7.01 11.37
CA MET A 50 6.24 7.14 10.39
C MET A 50 6.52 8.29 9.43
N ARG A 51 6.02 8.20 8.19
CA ARG A 51 6.07 9.29 7.21
C ARG A 51 4.72 9.42 6.52
N VAL A 52 4.44 10.63 6.03
CA VAL A 52 3.17 10.90 5.33
C VAL A 52 3.30 10.43 3.88
N GLY A 53 2.43 9.52 3.49
CA GLY A 53 2.17 9.08 2.13
C GLY A 53 0.85 9.63 1.58
N PHE A 54 0.41 9.05 0.46
CA PHE A 54 -0.84 9.44 -0.20
C PHE A 54 -1.42 8.27 -0.99
N ASN A 55 -2.75 8.13 -0.96
CA ASN A 55 -3.47 7.08 -1.67
C ASN A 55 -4.50 7.67 -2.62
N VAL A 56 -4.63 7.05 -3.78
CA VAL A 56 -5.69 7.33 -4.77
C VAL A 56 -6.26 6.01 -5.22
N GLY A 57 -7.57 5.91 -5.39
CA GLY A 57 -8.17 4.65 -5.82
C GLY A 57 -9.49 4.79 -6.52
N LEU A 58 -9.79 3.74 -7.27
CA LEU A 58 -11.10 3.42 -7.81
C LEU A 58 -11.75 2.39 -6.92
N ILE A 59 -13.05 2.53 -6.69
CA ILE A 59 -13.86 1.59 -5.91
C ILE A 59 -14.89 0.97 -6.82
N TYR A 60 -15.11 -0.33 -6.62
CA TYR A 60 -16.18 -1.13 -7.21
C TYR A 60 -16.84 -1.92 -6.10
N ASP A 61 -18.09 -1.56 -5.78
CA ASP A 61 -18.91 -2.25 -4.79
C ASP A 61 -20.01 -3.04 -5.49
N HIS A 62 -20.05 -4.34 -5.25
CA HIS A 62 -21.11 -5.22 -5.68
C HIS A 62 -21.98 -5.62 -4.49
N TYR A 63 -23.20 -5.12 -4.45
CA TYR A 63 -24.15 -5.34 -3.35
C TYR A 63 -24.90 -6.66 -3.52
N PHE A 64 -24.88 -7.52 -2.52
CA PHE A 64 -25.68 -8.73 -2.41
C PHE A 64 -27.01 -8.45 -1.67
N SER A 65 -27.03 -7.42 -0.84
CA SER A 65 -28.20 -6.90 -0.15
C SER A 65 -27.96 -5.42 0.14
N ASP A 66 -28.96 -4.72 0.65
CA ASP A 66 -28.90 -3.28 0.98
C ASP A 66 -27.74 -2.94 1.96
N HIS A 67 -27.28 -3.93 2.71
CA HIS A 67 -26.29 -3.74 3.77
C HIS A 67 -24.98 -4.50 3.55
N ILE A 68 -24.91 -5.42 2.58
CA ILE A 68 -23.74 -6.29 2.38
C ILE A 68 -23.25 -6.17 0.95
N ALA A 69 -21.98 -5.82 0.80
CA ALA A 69 -21.32 -5.73 -0.50
C ALA A 69 -19.96 -6.41 -0.51
N LEU A 70 -19.55 -6.83 -1.70
CA LEU A 70 -18.15 -7.15 -2.01
C LEU A 70 -17.53 -5.90 -2.62
N SER A 71 -16.52 -5.36 -1.96
CA SER A 71 -15.79 -4.18 -2.40
C SER A 71 -14.45 -4.58 -3.01
N SER A 72 -14.18 -4.08 -4.19
CA SER A 72 -12.91 -4.25 -4.91
C SER A 72 -12.49 -2.93 -5.56
N GLY A 73 -11.50 -2.96 -6.44
CA GLY A 73 -11.06 -1.78 -7.16
C GLY A 73 -9.58 -1.78 -7.46
N VAL A 74 -9.03 -0.58 -7.66
CA VAL A 74 -7.59 -0.38 -7.88
C VAL A 74 -7.13 0.81 -7.06
N ASN A 75 -6.15 0.60 -6.20
CA ASN A 75 -5.49 1.65 -5.43
C ASN A 75 -4.08 1.90 -5.96
N ILE A 76 -3.66 3.15 -6.00
CA ILE A 76 -2.27 3.55 -6.19
C ILE A 76 -1.82 4.15 -4.85
N ASN A 77 -0.89 3.49 -4.19
CA ASN A 77 -0.37 3.87 -2.89
C ASN A 77 1.04 4.45 -3.08
N PHE A 78 1.22 5.72 -2.73
CA PHE A 78 2.50 6.41 -2.67
C PHE A 78 3.04 6.35 -1.25
N LEU A 79 3.64 5.21 -0.91
CA LEU A 79 4.11 4.92 0.43
C LEU A 79 5.44 5.62 0.73
N ARG A 80 5.58 6.13 1.94
CA ARG A 80 6.82 6.74 2.43
C ARG A 80 7.19 6.15 3.77
N MET A 81 8.38 5.59 3.87
CA MET A 81 8.83 4.91 5.09
C MET A 81 10.25 5.30 5.44
N LYS A 82 10.59 5.14 6.73
CA LYS A 82 11.95 5.24 7.22
C LYS A 82 12.25 4.04 8.11
N TYR A 83 13.33 3.35 7.81
CA TYR A 83 13.73 2.16 8.56
C TYR A 83 15.23 1.92 8.44
N THR A 84 15.79 1.16 9.38
CA THR A 84 17.13 0.67 9.36
C THR A 84 17.13 -0.83 9.12
N PHE A 85 18.03 -1.31 8.28
CA PHE A 85 18.22 -2.73 7.99
C PHE A 85 19.68 -3.07 7.86
N THR A 86 20.01 -4.34 7.99
CA THR A 86 21.38 -4.83 7.83
C THR A 86 21.63 -5.16 6.36
N ASP A 87 22.73 -4.67 5.80
CA ASP A 87 23.15 -4.93 4.42
C ASP A 87 24.68 -5.08 4.34
N ARG A 88 25.15 -5.66 3.25
CA ARG A 88 26.57 -5.69 2.92
C ARG A 88 26.92 -4.51 2.05
N ARG A 89 27.86 -3.67 2.51
CA ARG A 89 28.34 -2.49 1.79
C ARG A 89 29.84 -2.54 1.65
N TYR A 90 30.32 -2.04 0.52
CA TYR A 90 31.73 -1.74 0.35
C TYR A 90 32.03 -0.46 1.14
N VAL A 91 33.03 -0.55 2.03
CA VAL A 91 33.50 0.58 2.82
C VAL A 91 34.94 0.83 2.41
N GLU A 92 35.19 1.98 1.77
CA GLU A 92 36.47 2.29 1.10
C GLU A 92 37.72 2.08 1.99
N ASP A 93 37.59 2.46 3.25
CA ASP A 93 38.74 2.34 4.20
C ASP A 93 39.10 0.89 4.53
N PHE A 94 38.25 -0.08 4.23
CA PHE A 94 38.49 -1.50 4.58
C PHE A 94 38.73 -2.39 3.37
N LEU A 95 38.64 -1.86 2.16
CA LEU A 95 38.81 -2.57 0.86
C LEU A 95 37.99 -3.88 0.74
N GLU A 96 37.01 -4.07 1.61
CA GLU A 96 36.18 -5.27 1.69
C GLU A 96 34.70 -4.93 1.89
N GLN A 97 33.81 -5.86 1.50
CA GLN A 97 32.40 -5.77 1.82
C GLN A 97 32.18 -6.15 3.29
N THR A 98 31.66 -5.24 4.07
CA THR A 98 31.32 -5.46 5.47
C THR A 98 29.82 -5.34 5.72
N ILE A 99 29.36 -5.92 6.83
CA ILE A 99 27.96 -5.83 7.24
C ILE A 99 27.78 -4.54 8.03
N VAL A 100 26.88 -3.67 7.54
CA VAL A 100 26.59 -2.38 8.16
C VAL A 100 25.08 -2.21 8.38
N SER A 101 24.71 -1.39 9.35
CA SER A 101 23.34 -0.94 9.54
C SER A 101 23.08 0.25 8.62
N VAL A 102 22.15 0.08 7.68
CA VAL A 102 21.77 1.09 6.69
C VAL A 102 20.44 1.70 7.09
N SER A 103 20.40 3.01 7.33
CA SER A 103 19.16 3.77 7.49
C SER A 103 18.67 4.20 6.11
N ARG A 104 17.45 3.82 5.75
CA ARG A 104 16.84 4.11 4.46
C ARG A 104 15.58 4.94 4.62
N ARG A 105 15.49 6.01 3.84
CA ARG A 105 14.23 6.70 3.53
C ARG A 105 13.72 6.16 2.21
N LEU A 106 12.59 5.46 2.24
CA LEU A 106 11.97 4.83 1.08
C LEU A 106 10.77 5.63 0.62
N ASN A 107 10.68 5.85 -0.69
CA ASN A 107 9.48 6.28 -1.40
C ASN A 107 9.11 5.15 -2.37
N ALA A 108 8.02 4.45 -2.07
CA ALA A 108 7.53 3.33 -2.86
C ALA A 108 6.23 3.68 -3.56
N THR A 109 6.05 3.20 -4.78
CA THR A 109 4.80 3.26 -5.53
C THR A 109 4.28 1.85 -5.73
N ASN A 110 3.10 1.58 -5.16
CA ASN A 110 2.44 0.29 -5.20
C ASN A 110 1.07 0.42 -5.85
N ILE A 111 0.72 -0.52 -6.74
CA ILE A 111 -0.65 -0.69 -7.24
C ILE A 111 -1.25 -1.86 -6.49
N GLU A 112 -2.39 -1.65 -5.84
CA GLU A 112 -3.06 -2.68 -5.04
C GLU A 112 -4.47 -2.94 -5.57
N ILE A 113 -4.81 -4.22 -5.69
CA ILE A 113 -6.16 -4.70 -5.98
C ILE A 113 -6.72 -5.24 -4.67
N PRO A 114 -7.62 -4.50 -3.99
CA PRO A 114 -8.27 -4.95 -2.78
C PRO A 114 -9.44 -5.90 -3.11
N LEU A 115 -9.74 -6.81 -2.19
CA LEU A 115 -10.96 -7.61 -2.16
C LEU A 115 -11.46 -7.65 -0.72
N LYS A 116 -12.59 -6.98 -0.45
CA LYS A 116 -13.09 -6.74 0.90
C LYS A 116 -14.59 -7.05 0.99
N ALA A 117 -15.01 -7.62 2.11
CA ALA A 117 -16.41 -7.61 2.51
C ALA A 117 -16.73 -6.26 3.16
N LYS A 118 -17.81 -5.61 2.74
CA LYS A 118 -18.32 -4.35 3.28
C LYS A 118 -19.70 -4.59 3.89
N VAL A 119 -19.88 -4.13 5.12
CA VAL A 119 -21.16 -4.17 5.82
C VAL A 119 -21.54 -2.76 6.21
N SER A 120 -22.72 -2.31 5.78
CA SER A 120 -23.25 -0.97 5.99
C SER A 120 -24.39 -0.99 6.99
N PHE A 121 -24.54 0.09 7.74
CA PHE A 121 -25.58 0.28 8.74
C PHE A 121 -26.22 1.64 8.52
N ASP A 122 -27.55 1.68 8.38
CA ASP A 122 -28.28 2.94 8.30
C ASP A 122 -28.29 3.60 9.70
N VAL A 123 -27.76 4.82 9.76
CA VAL A 123 -27.75 5.61 11.01
C VAL A 123 -28.86 6.65 10.98
N PHE A 124 -29.06 7.30 9.83
CA PHE A 124 -30.15 8.24 9.53
C PHE A 124 -30.53 8.08 8.06
N ASP A 125 -31.63 8.70 7.62
CA ASP A 125 -32.21 8.56 6.28
C ASP A 125 -31.23 8.72 5.10
N SER A 126 -30.17 9.54 5.27
CA SER A 126 -29.18 9.77 4.22
C SER A 126 -27.74 9.47 4.67
N PHE A 127 -27.57 8.87 5.85
CA PHE A 127 -26.27 8.63 6.44
C PHE A 127 -26.06 7.16 6.82
N LYS A 128 -25.07 6.55 6.22
CA LYS A 128 -24.69 5.15 6.46
C LYS A 128 -23.30 5.08 7.09
N ALA A 129 -23.15 4.34 8.15
CA ALA A 129 -21.84 3.90 8.62
C ALA A 129 -21.52 2.54 7.99
N TYR A 130 -20.24 2.25 7.76
CA TYR A 130 -19.83 0.94 7.26
C TYR A 130 -18.49 0.50 7.81
N VAL A 131 -18.32 -0.81 7.83
CA VAL A 131 -17.05 -1.47 8.10
C VAL A 131 -16.68 -2.34 6.92
N GLU A 132 -15.39 -2.44 6.63
CA GLU A 132 -14.89 -3.30 5.59
C GLU A 132 -13.67 -4.06 6.06
N ALA A 133 -13.54 -5.32 5.63
CA ALA A 133 -12.40 -6.17 5.94
C ALA A 133 -12.09 -7.10 4.77
N GLY A 134 -10.82 -7.33 4.52
CA GLY A 134 -10.40 -8.23 3.43
C GLY A 134 -8.92 -8.27 3.21
N GLY A 135 -8.53 -8.63 2.00
CA GLY A 135 -7.14 -8.72 1.56
C GLY A 135 -6.83 -7.78 0.41
N GLY A 136 -5.55 -7.53 0.20
CA GLY A 136 -5.02 -6.79 -0.93
C GLY A 136 -3.90 -7.55 -1.62
N LEU A 137 -3.94 -7.53 -2.95
CA LEU A 137 -2.85 -7.98 -3.81
C LEU A 137 -2.13 -6.76 -4.36
N GLY A 138 -0.95 -6.47 -3.82
CA GLY A 138 -0.14 -5.32 -4.18
C GLY A 138 0.96 -5.67 -5.19
N PHE A 139 1.20 -4.74 -6.12
CA PHE A 139 2.28 -4.81 -7.10
C PHE A 139 3.21 -3.62 -6.93
N ASN A 140 4.43 -3.88 -6.55
CA ASN A 140 5.46 -2.86 -6.38
C ASN A 140 5.97 -2.41 -7.75
N ILE A 141 5.78 -1.13 -8.07
CA ILE A 141 6.11 -0.59 -9.39
C ILE A 141 7.47 0.10 -9.37
N LYS A 142 7.72 0.89 -8.33
CA LYS A 142 8.94 1.68 -8.21
C LYS A 142 9.27 1.95 -6.75
N ASP A 143 10.54 1.74 -6.42
CA ASP A 143 11.09 2.02 -5.09
C ASP A 143 12.32 2.91 -5.23
N MET A 144 12.28 4.07 -4.58
CA MET A 144 13.36 5.04 -4.54
C MET A 144 13.85 5.18 -3.11
N GLY A 145 15.10 4.81 -2.86
CA GLY A 145 15.72 4.82 -1.55
C GLY A 145 16.80 5.88 -1.40
N LYS A 146 16.85 6.54 -0.26
CA LYS A 146 17.97 7.36 0.15
C LYS A 146 18.61 6.72 1.37
N ASP A 147 19.84 6.23 1.20
CA ASP A 147 20.57 5.45 2.20
C ASP A 147 21.59 6.29 2.96
N GLY A 148 21.75 5.97 4.24
CA GLY A 148 22.82 6.46 5.08
C GLY A 148 23.32 5.36 6.01
N TYR A 149 24.64 5.31 6.27
CA TYR A 149 25.21 4.41 7.27
C TYR A 149 26.41 5.06 7.97
N LYS A 150 26.72 4.58 9.16
CA LYS A 150 27.94 4.91 9.89
C LYS A 150 28.66 3.61 10.26
N TYR A 151 29.96 3.57 9.99
CA TYR A 151 30.81 2.46 10.35
C TYR A 151 32.16 2.99 10.85
N TYR A 152 32.47 2.82 12.14
CA TYR A 152 33.58 3.47 12.81
C TYR A 152 33.57 4.99 12.57
N TRP A 153 34.64 5.53 11.96
CA TRP A 153 34.77 6.95 11.58
C TRP A 153 34.22 7.28 10.19
N VAL A 154 33.85 6.25 9.39
CA VAL A 154 33.26 6.44 8.05
C VAL A 154 31.77 6.71 8.19
N SER A 155 31.32 7.79 7.59
CA SER A 155 29.91 8.15 7.50
C SER A 155 29.54 8.37 6.04
N TYR A 156 28.52 7.68 5.57
CA TYR A 156 27.98 7.83 4.23
C TYR A 156 26.50 8.24 4.29
N GLU A 157 26.12 9.20 3.50
CA GLU A 157 24.74 9.55 3.24
C GLU A 157 24.59 9.84 1.74
N SER A 158 23.72 9.09 1.06
CA SER A 158 23.43 9.33 -0.37
C SER A 158 22.88 10.76 -0.55
N PRO A 159 23.39 11.55 -1.51
CA PRO A 159 22.85 12.88 -1.78
C PRO A 159 21.45 12.82 -2.37
N ASN A 160 21.12 11.79 -3.13
CA ASN A 160 19.89 11.64 -3.90
C ASN A 160 19.11 10.38 -3.51
N TYR A 161 17.89 10.28 -4.04
CA TYR A 161 17.12 9.04 -4.05
C TYR A 161 17.53 8.19 -5.26
N ASP A 162 17.99 6.98 -5.00
CA ASP A 162 18.43 6.03 -6.02
C ASP A 162 17.37 4.94 -6.22
N ASP A 163 17.29 4.39 -7.44
CA ASP A 163 16.39 3.28 -7.74
C ASP A 163 16.86 2.01 -7.04
N CYS A 164 16.06 1.52 -6.13
CA CYS A 164 16.28 0.29 -5.39
C CYS A 164 15.19 -0.77 -5.61
N THR A 165 14.38 -0.64 -6.65
CA THR A 165 13.23 -1.53 -6.96
C THR A 165 13.63 -3.00 -7.05
N SER A 166 14.86 -3.31 -7.49
CA SER A 166 15.38 -4.69 -7.57
C SER A 166 15.54 -5.38 -6.20
N GLN A 167 15.58 -4.61 -5.11
CA GLN A 167 15.72 -5.12 -3.73
C GLN A 167 14.36 -5.50 -3.12
N TYR A 168 13.24 -5.13 -3.78
CA TYR A 168 11.89 -5.38 -3.28
C TYR A 168 11.14 -6.37 -4.16
N ARG A 169 10.27 -7.14 -3.50
CA ARG A 169 9.39 -8.10 -4.19
C ARG A 169 8.36 -7.35 -5.02
N LEU A 170 8.10 -7.87 -6.23
CA LEU A 170 7.07 -7.35 -7.10
C LEU A 170 5.68 -7.51 -6.48
N VAL A 171 5.40 -8.66 -5.87
CA VAL A 171 4.08 -9.01 -5.34
C VAL A 171 4.10 -8.96 -3.81
N GLN A 172 3.11 -8.29 -3.25
CA GLN A 172 2.88 -8.19 -1.80
C GLN A 172 1.42 -8.54 -1.49
N LEU A 173 1.22 -9.19 -0.35
CA LEU A 173 -0.10 -9.51 0.18
C LEU A 173 -0.33 -8.72 1.46
N SER A 174 -1.53 -8.17 1.61
CA SER A 174 -1.92 -7.38 2.76
C SER A 174 -3.29 -7.76 3.32
N MET A 175 -3.51 -7.44 4.58
CA MET A 175 -4.83 -7.34 5.21
C MET A 175 -5.27 -5.89 5.16
N ILE A 176 -6.56 -5.67 4.92
CA ILE A 176 -7.16 -4.34 4.85
C ILE A 176 -8.38 -4.32 5.76
N PHE A 177 -8.43 -3.33 6.64
CA PHE A 177 -9.60 -3.00 7.46
C PHE A 177 -9.98 -1.56 7.22
N GLY A 178 -11.26 -1.29 7.06
CA GLY A 178 -11.79 0.05 6.86
C GLY A 178 -12.99 0.30 7.78
N LEU A 179 -13.09 1.54 8.24
CA LEU A 179 -14.25 2.08 8.93
C LEU A 179 -14.58 3.41 8.28
N GLY A 180 -15.83 3.59 7.85
CA GLY A 180 -16.22 4.79 7.17
C GLY A 180 -17.68 5.16 7.37
N ALA A 181 -17.98 6.33 6.85
CA ALA A 181 -19.33 6.86 6.79
C ALA A 181 -19.59 7.44 5.40
N GLU A 182 -20.78 7.21 4.90
CA GLU A 182 -21.26 7.68 3.62
C GLU A 182 -22.50 8.54 3.81
N TYR A 183 -22.53 9.69 3.14
CA TYR A 183 -23.67 10.57 3.07
C TYR A 183 -24.26 10.51 1.65
N GLU A 184 -25.50 10.10 1.53
CA GLU A 184 -26.24 10.04 0.27
C GLU A 184 -26.72 11.45 -0.11
N ILE A 185 -26.06 12.06 -1.09
CA ILE A 185 -26.42 13.40 -1.63
C ILE A 185 -27.71 13.28 -2.45
N ASN A 186 -27.83 12.20 -3.22
CA ASN A 186 -29.00 11.82 -3.96
C ASN A 186 -28.98 10.31 -4.25
N LYS A 187 -30.02 9.78 -4.93
CA LYS A 187 -30.16 8.34 -5.22
C LYS A 187 -28.96 7.70 -5.92
N ASN A 188 -28.15 8.50 -6.66
CA ASN A 188 -27.05 8.00 -7.48
C ASN A 188 -25.68 8.56 -7.04
N LEU A 189 -25.65 9.45 -6.06
CA LEU A 189 -24.40 10.09 -5.64
C LEU A 189 -24.29 10.13 -4.12
N GLY A 190 -23.20 9.60 -3.61
CA GLY A 190 -22.82 9.68 -2.20
C GLY A 190 -21.43 10.25 -2.03
N ALA A 191 -21.17 10.91 -0.92
CA ALA A 191 -19.84 11.28 -0.47
C ALA A 191 -19.48 10.45 0.76
N PHE A 192 -18.23 10.04 0.88
CA PHE A 192 -17.80 9.25 2.03
C PHE A 192 -16.47 9.73 2.60
N LEU A 193 -16.28 9.40 3.87
CA LEU A 193 -15.03 9.52 4.59
C LEU A 193 -14.73 8.19 5.27
N GLN A 194 -13.50 7.70 5.15
CA GLN A 194 -13.08 6.45 5.79
C GLN A 194 -11.67 6.53 6.37
N VAL A 195 -11.45 5.71 7.38
CA VAL A 195 -10.12 5.37 7.89
C VAL A 195 -9.81 3.94 7.43
N THR A 196 -8.68 3.76 6.77
CA THR A 196 -8.22 2.46 6.28
C THR A 196 -6.93 2.07 6.99
N PHE A 197 -6.87 0.87 7.54
CA PHE A 197 -5.66 0.24 8.03
C PHE A 197 -5.23 -0.85 7.05
N ASN A 198 -3.98 -0.78 6.57
CA ASN A 198 -3.40 -1.79 5.69
C ASN A 198 -2.13 -2.37 6.34
N HIS A 199 -2.08 -3.69 6.43
CA HIS A 199 -0.96 -4.43 6.98
C HIS A 199 -0.45 -5.48 5.99
N ALA A 200 0.74 -5.28 5.43
CA ALA A 200 1.38 -6.29 4.61
C ALA A 200 1.95 -7.41 5.49
N PHE A 201 1.56 -8.65 5.22
CA PHE A 201 2.11 -9.82 5.90
C PHE A 201 3.22 -10.53 5.10
N SER A 202 3.36 -10.23 3.81
CA SER A 202 4.50 -10.68 3.02
C SER A 202 5.74 -9.84 3.30
N ASN A 203 6.94 -10.46 3.26
CA ASN A 203 8.20 -9.72 3.33
C ASN A 203 8.36 -8.86 2.07
N ALA A 204 8.64 -7.57 2.25
CA ALA A 204 8.86 -6.64 1.15
C ALA A 204 10.19 -6.89 0.43
N PHE A 205 11.24 -7.33 1.13
CA PHE A 205 12.54 -7.62 0.54
C PHE A 205 12.54 -8.88 -0.33
N VAL A 206 13.36 -8.87 -1.38
CA VAL A 206 13.62 -10.07 -2.19
C VAL A 206 14.32 -11.14 -1.36
N ARG A 207 14.12 -12.41 -1.75
CA ARG A 207 14.63 -13.56 -1.01
C ARG A 207 16.16 -13.60 -0.91
N SER A 208 16.87 -13.03 -1.86
CA SER A 208 18.33 -12.92 -1.84
C SER A 208 18.81 -12.04 -0.69
N LEU A 209 18.23 -10.86 -0.52
CA LEU A 209 18.58 -9.93 0.57
C LEU A 209 18.15 -10.52 1.93
N GLU A 210 16.96 -11.09 2.03
CA GLU A 210 16.48 -11.78 3.23
C GLU A 210 17.43 -12.88 3.70
N LYS A 211 17.89 -13.75 2.78
CA LYS A 211 18.81 -14.84 3.11
C LYS A 211 20.21 -14.37 3.50
N GLN A 212 20.69 -13.29 2.89
CA GLN A 212 22.05 -12.78 3.19
C GLN A 212 22.12 -12.03 4.50
N THR A 213 21.09 -11.32 4.89
CA THR A 213 21.11 -10.38 6.00
C THR A 213 20.12 -10.69 7.12
N GLY A 214 19.18 -11.61 6.89
CA GLY A 214 18.07 -11.90 7.81
C GLY A 214 17.04 -10.77 7.92
N SER A 215 17.07 -9.79 7.01
CA SER A 215 16.19 -8.61 7.07
C SER A 215 14.78 -8.95 6.60
N ILE A 216 13.79 -8.66 7.44
CA ILE A 216 12.35 -8.82 7.15
C ILE A 216 11.68 -7.47 7.34
N LEU A 217 11.03 -6.99 6.27
CA LEU A 217 10.34 -5.72 6.22
C LEU A 217 8.89 -5.94 5.77
N ARG A 218 7.94 -5.29 6.45
CA ARG A 218 6.53 -5.27 6.05
C ARG A 218 6.05 -3.84 5.98
N ASN A 219 5.32 -3.52 4.92
CA ASN A 219 4.77 -2.19 4.69
C ASN A 219 3.41 -2.08 5.38
N ASN A 220 3.18 -0.99 6.10
CA ASN A 220 1.91 -0.72 6.74
C ASN A 220 1.54 0.74 6.57
N PHE A 221 0.25 1.01 6.58
CA PHE A 221 -0.23 2.37 6.67
C PHE A 221 -1.60 2.49 7.34
N ILE A 222 -1.88 3.67 7.86
CA ILE A 222 -3.23 4.13 8.19
C ILE A 222 -3.53 5.30 7.28
N GLY A 223 -4.59 5.19 6.47
CA GLY A 223 -5.07 6.25 5.58
C GLY A 223 -6.35 6.89 6.11
N ILE A 224 -6.49 8.20 5.87
CA ILE A 224 -7.75 8.92 5.99
C ILE A 224 -8.15 9.29 4.57
N GLU A 225 -9.20 8.68 4.06
CA GLU A 225 -9.58 8.75 2.65
C GLU A 225 -10.97 9.35 2.53
N ALA A 226 -11.14 10.28 1.60
CA ALA A 226 -12.43 10.83 1.22
C ALA A 226 -12.72 10.49 -0.25
N GLY A 227 -13.99 10.41 -0.59
CA GLY A 227 -14.37 10.09 -1.96
C GLY A 227 -15.84 10.28 -2.26
N ILE A 228 -16.18 9.89 -3.49
CA ILE A 228 -17.54 9.91 -4.00
C ILE A 228 -17.91 8.53 -4.55
N MET A 229 -19.16 8.14 -4.36
CA MET A 229 -19.80 6.93 -4.91
C MET A 229 -20.92 7.33 -5.85
N PHE A 230 -21.04 6.65 -6.98
CA PHE A 230 -22.07 6.87 -8.02
C PHE A 230 -22.50 5.56 -8.68
#